data_2e384c7ec6786fb4c15a7fa97e772f67
#
_entry.id   2e384c7ec6786fb4c15a7fa97e772f67
#
_cell.length_a   1.000
_cell.length_b   1.000
_cell.length_c   1.000
_cell.angle_alpha   90.00
_cell.angle_beta   90.00
_cell.angle_gamma   90.00
#
_symmetry.space_group_name_H-M   'P 1'
#
loop_
_entity.id
_entity.type
_entity.pdbx_description
1 polymer ?
#
loop_
_entity_poly.entity_id
_entity_poly.type
_entity_poly.pdbx_seq_one_letter_code
_entity_poly.pdbx_strand_id
1 'polypeptide(L)'
;MWSGPRNLSTALMRSFANRKDVTNVIDEPFYASYLKLSGKDHPMKKEVIQSQSSNIDDVKKLCNKIHEGITYQKHMTQHILDKDYEWINSLNNCFLIRHPQMVVKSFMKSWKDGEFEDIGFQQQYDIYNHVKNYID
;
A
#
# COMPACT_ATOMS: atom_id res chain seq x y z
N MET A 1 -4.15 -6.07 0.24
CA MET A 1 -3.24 -6.31 1.40
C MET A 1 -2.55 -5.00 1.77
N TRP A 2 -2.71 -4.61 3.01
CA TRP A 2 -2.20 -3.38 3.62
C TRP A 2 -0.94 -3.65 4.44
N SER A 3 0.06 -2.80 4.34
CA SER A 3 1.33 -2.98 5.05
C SER A 3 2.06 -1.65 5.20
N GLY A 4 2.71 -1.45 6.32
CA GLY A 4 3.79 -0.45 6.44
C GLY A 4 5.08 -0.96 5.79
N PRO A 5 6.12 -0.12 5.69
CA PRO A 5 7.43 -0.52 5.18
C PRO A 5 8.08 -1.58 6.08
N ARG A 6 9.01 -2.34 5.53
CA ARG A 6 9.84 -3.33 6.25
C ARG A 6 9.06 -4.53 6.82
N ASN A 7 7.88 -4.84 6.27
CA ASN A 7 7.02 -5.94 6.69
C ASN A 7 7.07 -7.17 5.75
N LEU A 8 8.06 -7.27 4.87
CA LEU A 8 8.20 -8.37 3.89
C LEU A 8 7.04 -8.46 2.88
N SER A 9 6.29 -7.39 2.68
CA SER A 9 5.13 -7.34 1.79
C SER A 9 5.44 -7.69 0.34
N THR A 10 6.62 -7.31 -0.16
CA THR A 10 7.08 -7.65 -1.51
C THR A 10 7.34 -9.16 -1.67
N ALA A 11 7.91 -9.81 -0.65
CA ALA A 11 8.12 -11.27 -0.67
C ALA A 11 6.76 -12.00 -0.68
N LEU A 12 5.82 -11.55 0.13
CA LEU A 12 4.45 -12.08 0.15
C LEU A 12 3.75 -11.88 -1.20
N MET A 13 3.83 -10.69 -1.79
CA MET A 13 3.26 -10.39 -3.11
C MET A 13 3.84 -11.34 -4.19
N ARG A 14 5.15 -11.55 -4.21
CA ARG A 14 5.79 -12.49 -5.14
C ARG A 14 5.32 -13.93 -4.93
N SER A 15 5.09 -14.34 -3.69
CA SER A 15 4.52 -15.65 -3.39
C SER A 15 3.11 -15.80 -3.96
N PHE A 16 2.26 -14.78 -3.83
CA PHE A 16 0.93 -14.76 -4.44
C PHE A 16 1.02 -14.76 -5.98
N ALA A 17 1.92 -13.97 -6.57
CA ALA A 17 2.11 -13.89 -8.01
C ALA A 17 2.48 -15.25 -8.66
N ASN A 18 3.06 -16.17 -7.89
CA ASN A 18 3.38 -17.52 -8.36
C ASN A 18 2.20 -18.51 -8.30
N ARG A 19 1.04 -18.11 -7.77
CA ARG A 19 -0.14 -18.96 -7.71
C ARG A 19 -0.86 -18.95 -9.05
N LYS A 20 -1.40 -20.09 -9.46
CA LYS A 20 -2.14 -20.23 -10.74
C LYS A 20 -3.47 -19.50 -10.76
N ASP A 21 -4.08 -19.29 -9.58
CA ASP A 21 -5.36 -18.61 -9.41
C ASP A 21 -5.22 -17.08 -9.26
N VAL A 22 -4.00 -16.56 -9.11
CA VAL A 22 -3.72 -15.12 -9.12
C VAL A 22 -3.40 -14.69 -10.56
N THR A 23 -4.33 -13.98 -11.16
CA THR A 23 -4.26 -13.58 -12.58
C THR A 23 -3.77 -12.15 -12.76
N ASN A 24 -3.81 -11.34 -11.69
CA ASN A 24 -3.35 -9.96 -11.74
C ASN A 24 -2.68 -9.56 -10.43
N VAL A 25 -1.65 -8.71 -10.52
CA VAL A 25 -0.93 -8.16 -9.37
C VAL A 25 -0.79 -6.66 -9.53
N ILE A 26 -1.19 -5.90 -8.52
CA ILE A 26 -1.05 -4.45 -8.45
C ILE A 26 -0.11 -4.11 -7.29
N ASP A 27 1.05 -3.52 -7.61
CA ASP A 27 2.08 -3.17 -6.63
C ASP A 27 2.13 -1.66 -6.38
N GLU A 28 1.85 -1.26 -5.17
CA GLU A 28 1.93 0.12 -4.66
C GLU A 28 1.28 1.18 -5.59
N PRO A 29 0.00 1.02 -5.97
CA PRO A 29 -0.60 1.86 -7.01
C PRO A 29 -0.71 3.34 -6.63
N PHE A 30 -0.71 3.67 -5.33
CA PHE A 30 -0.75 5.05 -4.82
C PHE A 30 0.64 5.70 -4.71
N TYR A 31 1.72 5.03 -5.10
CA TYR A 31 3.06 5.57 -4.90
C TYR A 31 3.32 6.86 -5.68
N ALA A 32 2.91 6.93 -6.95
CA ALA A 32 3.07 8.14 -7.76
C ALA A 32 2.28 9.34 -7.20
N SER A 33 1.04 9.13 -6.74
CA SER A 33 0.24 10.17 -6.10
C SER A 33 0.86 10.63 -4.78
N TYR A 34 1.35 9.70 -3.95
CA TYR A 34 2.08 10.01 -2.73
C TYR A 34 3.31 10.88 -2.99
N LEU A 35 4.18 10.50 -3.93
CA LEU A 35 5.39 11.25 -4.26
C LEU A 35 5.10 12.65 -4.79
N LYS A 36 4.01 12.80 -5.54
CA LYS A 36 3.59 14.10 -6.08
C LYS A 36 3.02 15.01 -5.00
N LEU A 37 2.19 14.47 -4.10
CA LEU A 37 1.49 15.25 -3.08
C LEU A 37 2.37 15.56 -1.86
N SER A 38 3.16 14.59 -1.40
CA SER A 38 4.05 14.78 -0.25
C SER A 38 5.29 15.61 -0.58
N GLY A 39 5.66 15.69 -1.85
CA GLY A 39 6.90 16.34 -2.28
C GLY A 39 8.18 15.58 -1.90
N LYS A 40 8.08 14.46 -1.16
CA LYS A 40 9.24 13.70 -0.68
C LYS A 40 10.14 13.27 -1.84
N ASP A 41 11.44 13.28 -1.58
CA ASP A 41 12.45 12.86 -2.55
C ASP A 41 12.82 11.40 -2.28
N HIS A 42 12.28 10.52 -3.12
CA HIS A 42 12.58 9.10 -3.08
C HIS A 42 13.37 8.69 -4.33
N PRO A 43 14.20 7.63 -4.25
CA PRO A 43 14.86 7.08 -5.42
C PRO A 43 13.86 6.77 -6.54
N MET A 44 14.22 7.11 -7.77
CA MET A 44 13.40 6.89 -8.98
C MET A 44 12.04 7.63 -8.98
N LYS A 45 11.91 8.73 -8.24
CA LYS A 45 10.66 9.51 -8.16
C LYS A 45 10.10 9.88 -9.53
N LYS A 46 10.96 10.34 -10.45
CA LYS A 46 10.55 10.77 -11.79
C LYS A 46 10.00 9.59 -12.60
N GLU A 47 10.69 8.47 -12.57
CA GLU A 47 10.31 7.24 -13.28
C GLU A 47 8.99 6.68 -12.73
N VAL A 48 8.81 6.69 -11.42
CA VAL A 48 7.55 6.25 -10.79
C VAL A 48 6.39 7.15 -11.23
N ILE A 49 6.54 8.49 -11.18
CA ILE A 49 5.48 9.42 -11.59
C ILE A 49 5.16 9.30 -13.09
N GLN A 50 6.13 8.92 -13.92
CA GLN A 50 5.91 8.69 -15.35
C GLN A 50 5.24 7.35 -15.65
N SER A 51 5.45 6.33 -14.81
CA SER A 51 4.97 4.97 -15.04
C SER A 51 3.61 4.65 -14.41
N GLN A 52 3.18 5.43 -13.42
CA GLN A 52 1.93 5.23 -12.69
C GLN A 52 1.06 6.49 -12.75
N SER A 53 -0.27 6.31 -12.64
CA SER A 53 -1.16 7.46 -12.46
C SER A 53 -0.91 8.15 -11.12
N SER A 54 -0.81 9.47 -11.14
CA SER A 54 -0.77 10.30 -9.93
C SER A 54 -2.16 10.87 -9.55
N ASN A 55 -3.20 10.53 -10.31
CA ASN A 55 -4.58 10.89 -9.99
C ASN A 55 -5.18 9.83 -9.07
N ILE A 56 -5.58 10.23 -7.86
CA ILE A 56 -6.10 9.33 -6.83
C ILE A 56 -7.36 8.60 -7.30
N ASP A 57 -8.30 9.29 -7.96
CA ASP A 57 -9.55 8.69 -8.42
C ASP A 57 -9.32 7.63 -9.49
N ASP A 58 -8.36 7.85 -10.39
CA ASP A 58 -8.00 6.86 -11.40
C ASP A 58 -7.35 5.63 -10.77
N VAL A 59 -6.54 5.83 -9.72
CA VAL A 59 -5.95 4.71 -8.96
C VAL A 59 -7.04 3.93 -8.21
N LYS A 60 -8.00 4.61 -7.56
CA LYS A 60 -9.14 3.95 -6.92
C LYS A 60 -9.96 3.12 -7.92
N LYS A 61 -10.24 3.66 -9.11
CA LYS A 61 -10.90 2.92 -10.21
C LYS A 61 -10.10 1.70 -10.66
N LEU A 62 -8.78 1.85 -10.81
CA LEU A 62 -7.89 0.73 -11.16
C LEU A 62 -7.98 -0.40 -10.12
N CYS A 63 -7.94 -0.05 -8.83
CA CYS A 63 -8.01 -1.02 -7.73
C CYS A 63 -9.36 -1.74 -7.65
N ASN A 64 -10.45 -1.09 -8.06
CA ASN A 64 -11.80 -1.67 -8.06
C ASN A 64 -12.18 -2.34 -9.40
N LYS A 65 -11.26 -2.37 -10.37
CA LYS A 65 -11.53 -3.04 -11.63
C LYS A 65 -11.67 -4.55 -11.42
N ILE A 66 -12.79 -5.09 -11.87
CA ILE A 66 -13.07 -6.51 -11.81
C ILE A 66 -12.22 -7.24 -12.86
N HIS A 67 -11.55 -8.28 -12.43
CA HIS A 67 -10.76 -9.18 -13.26
C HIS A 67 -11.25 -10.62 -13.05
N GLU A 68 -11.05 -11.46 -14.03
CA GLU A 68 -11.22 -12.90 -13.86
C GLU A 68 -10.11 -13.45 -12.95
N GLY A 69 -10.45 -14.34 -12.02
CA GLY A 69 -9.50 -14.87 -11.02
C GLY A 69 -9.22 -13.91 -9.87
N ILE A 70 -8.11 -14.12 -9.19
CA ILE A 70 -7.70 -13.31 -8.05
C ILE A 70 -6.78 -12.17 -8.49
N THR A 71 -7.15 -10.95 -8.16
CA THR A 71 -6.26 -9.78 -8.21
C THR A 71 -5.64 -9.56 -6.84
N TYR A 72 -4.32 -9.74 -6.73
CA TYR A 72 -3.58 -9.41 -5.52
C TYR A 72 -3.10 -7.96 -5.58
N GLN A 73 -3.48 -7.16 -4.59
CA GLN A 73 -3.08 -5.76 -4.49
C GLN A 73 -2.21 -5.55 -3.25
N LYS A 74 -1.00 -5.01 -3.44
CA LYS A 74 -0.13 -4.59 -2.33
C LYS A 74 -0.18 -3.09 -2.18
N HIS A 75 -0.60 -2.62 -1.01
CA HIS A 75 -0.69 -1.21 -0.65
C HIS A 75 0.26 -0.89 0.49
N MET A 76 1.02 0.19 0.32
CA MET A 76 1.79 0.79 1.41
C MET A 76 0.91 1.83 2.10
N THR A 77 0.68 1.66 3.39
CA THR A 77 -0.30 2.48 4.14
C THR A 77 0.08 3.95 4.19
N GLN A 78 1.38 4.28 4.27
CA GLN A 78 1.85 5.67 4.22
C GLN A 78 1.58 6.37 2.88
N HIS A 79 1.27 5.64 1.80
CA HIS A 79 0.92 6.25 0.53
C HIS A 79 -0.54 6.74 0.47
N ILE A 80 -1.37 6.39 1.46
CA ILE A 80 -2.76 6.81 1.53
C ILE A 80 -2.84 8.13 2.29
N LEU A 81 -2.91 9.23 1.56
CA LEU A 81 -2.91 10.58 2.11
C LEU A 81 -4.32 11.14 2.32
N ASP A 82 -5.31 10.65 1.58
CA ASP A 82 -6.71 10.99 1.82
C ASP A 82 -7.35 10.01 2.81
N LYS A 83 -8.43 10.45 3.47
CA LYS A 83 -9.18 9.63 4.43
C LYS A 83 -10.49 9.08 3.85
N ASP A 84 -10.65 9.14 2.54
CA ASP A 84 -11.77 8.50 1.85
C ASP A 84 -11.43 7.02 1.61
N TYR A 85 -11.97 6.16 2.47
CA TYR A 85 -11.76 4.72 2.42
C TYR A 85 -12.96 3.95 1.82
N GLU A 86 -14.00 4.61 1.33
CA GLU A 86 -15.20 3.95 0.81
C GLU A 86 -14.88 2.96 -0.33
N TRP A 87 -13.89 3.27 -1.15
CA TRP A 87 -13.48 2.44 -2.29
C TRP A 87 -12.95 1.05 -1.91
N ILE A 88 -12.53 0.84 -0.66
CA ILE A 88 -12.00 -0.46 -0.21
C ILE A 88 -13.07 -1.38 0.38
N ASN A 89 -14.31 -0.90 0.58
CA ASN A 89 -15.37 -1.69 1.19
C ASN A 89 -15.78 -2.91 0.34
N SER A 90 -15.58 -2.83 -0.98
CA SER A 90 -15.82 -3.94 -1.92
C SER A 90 -14.66 -4.94 -2.02
N LEU A 91 -13.53 -4.68 -1.37
CA LEU A 91 -12.34 -5.49 -1.46
C LEU A 91 -12.16 -6.39 -0.23
N ASN A 92 -11.54 -7.55 -0.43
CA ASN A 92 -11.09 -8.39 0.67
C ASN A 92 -9.85 -7.77 1.32
N ASN A 93 -10.03 -7.15 2.49
CA ASN A 93 -8.98 -6.42 3.16
C ASN A 93 -8.21 -7.31 4.12
N CYS A 94 -6.89 -7.38 3.98
CA CYS A 94 -6.00 -8.06 4.91
C CYS A 94 -4.79 -7.18 5.26
N PHE A 95 -4.26 -7.37 6.47
CA PHE A 95 -3.20 -6.54 7.03
C PHE A 95 -1.98 -7.40 7.35
N LEU A 96 -0.84 -7.00 6.81
CA LEU A 96 0.45 -7.58 7.18
C LEU A 96 1.09 -6.70 8.25
N ILE A 97 1.26 -7.28 9.44
CA ILE A 97 1.84 -6.61 10.59
C ILE A 97 3.11 -7.30 11.04
N ARG A 98 4.02 -6.53 11.61
CA ARG A 98 5.24 -7.00 12.25
C ARG A 98 5.42 -6.26 13.57
N HIS A 99 6.14 -6.86 14.51
CA HIS A 99 6.43 -6.22 15.80
C HIS A 99 7.00 -4.81 15.60
N PRO A 100 6.38 -3.74 16.17
CA PRO A 100 6.72 -2.35 15.86
C PRO A 100 8.20 -2.01 16.05
N GLN A 101 8.83 -2.48 17.13
CA GLN A 101 10.27 -2.25 17.37
C GLN A 101 11.14 -2.83 16.24
N MET A 102 10.74 -3.96 15.66
CA MET A 102 11.47 -4.58 14.55
C MET A 102 11.30 -3.81 13.26
N VAL A 103 10.12 -3.21 13.04
CA VAL A 103 9.86 -2.32 11.90
C VAL A 103 10.71 -1.07 12.02
N VAL A 104 10.63 -0.35 13.15
CA VAL A 104 11.40 0.87 13.40
C VAL A 104 12.91 0.61 13.26
N LYS A 105 13.42 -0.43 13.91
CA LYS A 105 14.85 -0.79 13.82
C LYS A 105 15.30 -1.08 12.40
N SER A 106 14.45 -1.75 11.60
CA SER A 106 14.76 -2.06 10.21
C SER A 106 14.62 -0.83 9.31
N PHE A 107 13.66 0.04 9.58
CA PHE A 107 13.43 1.27 8.83
C PHE A 107 14.58 2.25 9.00
N MET A 108 14.99 2.55 10.25
CA MET A 108 16.06 3.48 10.56
C MET A 108 17.43 3.06 10.02
N LYS A 109 17.64 1.78 9.72
CA LYS A 109 18.87 1.33 9.03
C LYS A 109 18.95 1.82 7.58
N SER A 110 17.82 2.01 6.93
CA SER A 110 17.74 2.41 5.51
C SER A 110 17.45 3.89 5.34
N TRP A 111 16.75 4.50 6.31
CA TRP A 111 16.27 5.88 6.28
C TRP A 111 16.59 6.53 7.63
N LYS A 112 17.81 7.09 7.75
CA LYS A 112 18.29 7.67 9.01
C LYS A 112 17.49 8.89 9.45
N ASP A 113 16.98 9.65 8.49
CA ASP A 113 16.20 10.88 8.69
C ASP A 113 14.69 10.63 8.51
N GLY A 114 14.26 9.36 8.61
CA GLY A 114 12.85 8.99 8.46
C GLY A 114 12.02 9.42 9.66
N GLU A 115 10.81 9.89 9.37
CA GLU A 115 9.82 10.33 10.35
C GLU A 115 8.87 9.18 10.71
N PHE A 116 8.12 9.34 11.81
CA PHE A 116 7.13 8.35 12.26
C PHE A 116 6.03 8.12 11.21
N GLU A 117 5.64 9.18 10.52
CA GLU A 117 4.64 9.17 9.45
C GLU A 117 5.05 8.31 8.25
N ASP A 118 6.36 8.18 8.01
CA ASP A 118 6.89 7.35 6.91
C ASP A 118 6.70 5.84 7.15
N ILE A 119 6.42 5.44 8.39
CA ILE A 119 6.15 4.05 8.76
C ILE A 119 4.68 3.68 8.47
N GLY A 120 3.77 4.67 8.44
CA GLY A 120 2.37 4.48 8.08
C GLY A 120 1.54 3.71 9.12
N PHE A 121 1.95 3.67 10.37
CA PHE A 121 1.20 2.97 11.43
C PHE A 121 -0.16 3.62 11.70
N GLN A 122 -0.23 4.96 11.70
CA GLN A 122 -1.48 5.65 11.89
C GLN A 122 -2.47 5.36 10.76
N GLN A 123 -2.01 5.47 9.52
CA GLN A 123 -2.83 5.16 8.34
C GLN A 123 -3.30 3.69 8.36
N GLN A 124 -2.42 2.76 8.75
CA GLN A 124 -2.81 1.34 8.86
C GLN A 124 -3.90 1.13 9.90
N TYR A 125 -3.82 1.81 11.03
CA TYR A 125 -4.82 1.77 12.09
C TYR A 125 -6.16 2.40 11.66
N ASP A 126 -6.11 3.54 10.95
CA ASP A 126 -7.30 4.22 10.44
C ASP A 126 -8.04 3.35 9.41
N ILE A 127 -7.30 2.74 8.47
CA ILE A 127 -7.84 1.80 7.47
C ILE A 127 -8.45 0.58 8.18
N TYR A 128 -7.75 -0.01 9.15
CA TYR A 128 -8.29 -1.13 9.93
C TYR A 128 -9.59 -0.77 10.65
N ASN A 129 -9.65 0.39 11.32
CA ASN A 129 -10.85 0.83 12.00
C ASN A 129 -12.03 1.07 11.05
N HIS A 130 -11.74 1.51 9.82
CA HIS A 130 -12.78 1.65 8.80
C HIS A 130 -13.32 0.27 8.39
N VAL A 131 -12.44 -0.66 8.00
CA VAL A 131 -12.89 -1.96 7.44
C VAL A 131 -13.39 -2.96 8.48
N LYS A 132 -12.97 -2.87 9.75
CA LYS A 132 -13.43 -3.81 10.80
C LYS A 132 -14.95 -3.84 10.99
N ASN A 133 -15.65 -2.78 10.59
CA ASN A 133 -17.11 -2.70 10.64
C ASN A 133 -17.78 -3.38 9.44
N TYR A 134 -17.02 -3.83 8.45
CA TYR A 134 -17.47 -4.48 7.22
C TYR A 134 -16.93 -5.93 7.09
N ILE A 135 -16.20 -6.39 8.11
CA ILE A 135 -15.72 -7.79 8.18
C ILE A 135 -16.70 -8.56 9.06
N ASP A 136 -17.45 -9.49 8.47
CA ASP A 136 -18.27 -10.45 9.20
C ASP A 136 -17.41 -11.52 9.90
#